data_5b134b4f8a2222133b4198b19d5941dc
#
_entry.id   5b134b4f8a2222133b4198b19d5941dc
#
_cell.length_a   1.000
_cell.length_b   1.000
_cell.length_c   1.000
_cell.angle_alpha   90.00
_cell.angle_beta   90.00
_cell.angle_gamma   90.00
#
_symmetry.space_group_name_H-M   'P 1'
#
loop_
_entity.id
_entity.type
_entity.pdbx_description
1 polymer ?
#
loop_
_entity_poly.entity_id
_entity_poly.type
_entity_poly.pdbx_seq_one_letter_code
_entity_poly.pdbx_strand_id
1 'polypeptide(L)'
;MLLIIRFRQKKNQIYKRKGDFIMISMQEASEKLLEMFKSQEFGPQLALTIIRRRADDPVNALPCNKWSIGNHILMWFFGRTDAAATYIQWKNLNRRVVKNAKAFPIFSPVATKVKKKKDDGTEEEKIIVRGFRAVPVFRIEDTIGVAGDLKIPDYKPPEMPPLYKASEKLGIRVYWKPMSRAAYGYYRPGDNSITLSSTDYVVWFHELAHAVRETLADTNADPGREEIIAETTASVLMEMQFGDHSYQQQAYEFIKNYCSDKSPEFVMKTVMGVLKDVEEVVNKILDAANEAAESTVEQAALF
;
A
#
# COMPACT_ATOMS: atom_id res chain seq x y z
N MET A 1 -24.86 10.63 13.95
CA MET A 1 -25.94 10.87 12.99
C MET A 1 -25.66 9.95 11.78
N LEU A 2 -26.29 8.78 11.78
CA LEU A 2 -26.12 7.77 10.72
C LEU A 2 -26.81 8.25 9.45
N LEU A 3 -26.05 8.49 8.38
CA LEU A 3 -26.59 8.81 7.07
C LEU A 3 -27.01 7.48 6.41
N ILE A 4 -28.28 7.11 6.54
CA ILE A 4 -28.87 5.97 5.83
C ILE A 4 -29.09 6.42 4.39
N ILE A 5 -28.18 6.03 3.49
CA ILE A 5 -28.37 6.21 2.05
C ILE A 5 -29.34 5.13 1.58
N ARG A 6 -30.62 5.49 1.38
CA ARG A 6 -31.60 4.62 0.71
C ARG A 6 -31.27 4.56 -0.78
N PHE A 7 -30.73 3.43 -1.23
CA PHE A 7 -30.55 3.13 -2.64
C PHE A 7 -31.90 2.70 -3.26
N ARG A 8 -32.39 3.50 -4.19
CA ARG A 8 -33.53 3.13 -5.04
C ARG A 8 -33.00 2.28 -6.18
N GLN A 9 -33.29 0.98 -6.16
CA GLN A 9 -32.97 0.05 -7.25
C GLN A 9 -33.64 0.52 -8.55
N LYS A 10 -32.86 1.08 -9.49
CA LYS A 10 -33.20 1.09 -10.90
C LYS A 10 -32.40 -0.02 -11.56
N LYS A 11 -33.13 -0.95 -12.22
CA LYS A 11 -32.57 -2.02 -13.05
C LYS A 11 -31.44 -1.47 -13.93
N ASN A 12 -30.22 -1.96 -13.71
CA ASN A 12 -29.06 -1.64 -14.53
C ASN A 12 -29.28 -2.18 -15.95
N GLN A 13 -29.55 -1.31 -16.90
CA GLN A 13 -29.37 -1.65 -18.31
C GLN A 13 -27.86 -1.72 -18.59
N ILE A 14 -27.41 -2.95 -18.80
CA ILE A 14 -26.05 -3.26 -19.23
C ILE A 14 -25.90 -2.73 -20.67
N TYR A 15 -25.19 -1.64 -20.85
CA TYR A 15 -24.75 -1.23 -22.17
C TYR A 15 -23.59 -2.14 -22.62
N LYS A 16 -23.94 -3.26 -23.29
CA LYS A 16 -23.00 -4.03 -24.09
C LYS A 16 -22.57 -3.20 -25.28
N ARG A 17 -21.41 -2.52 -25.20
CA ARG A 17 -20.64 -2.12 -26.38
C ARG A 17 -19.53 -3.16 -26.61
N LYS A 18 -19.35 -3.57 -27.86
CA LYS A 18 -18.33 -4.54 -28.30
C LYS A 18 -16.95 -4.22 -27.76
N GLY A 19 -16.46 -5.05 -26.87
CA GLY A 19 -15.17 -5.05 -26.20
C GLY A 19 -15.40 -5.60 -24.80
N ASP A 20 -14.79 -6.71 -24.43
CA ASP A 20 -14.99 -7.39 -23.13
C ASP A 20 -14.53 -6.53 -21.96
N PHE A 21 -15.35 -5.56 -21.57
CA PHE A 21 -15.17 -4.80 -20.34
C PHE A 21 -15.92 -5.54 -19.23
N ILE A 22 -15.20 -6.11 -18.29
CA ILE A 22 -15.82 -6.58 -17.05
C ILE A 22 -16.16 -5.31 -16.24
N MET A 23 -17.37 -4.81 -16.42
CA MET A 23 -17.93 -3.74 -15.58
C MET A 23 -18.49 -4.39 -14.33
N ILE A 24 -17.81 -4.24 -13.20
CA ILE A 24 -18.39 -4.61 -11.91
C ILE A 24 -19.48 -3.60 -11.53
N SER A 25 -20.54 -4.13 -10.94
CA SER A 25 -21.63 -3.31 -10.40
C SER A 25 -21.18 -2.56 -9.14
N MET A 26 -21.93 -1.50 -8.76
CA MET A 26 -21.74 -0.84 -7.46
C MET A 26 -21.86 -1.82 -6.29
N GLN A 27 -22.73 -2.82 -6.41
CA GLN A 27 -22.93 -3.83 -5.38
C GLN A 27 -21.68 -4.70 -5.24
N GLU A 28 -21.13 -5.23 -6.34
CA GLU A 28 -19.89 -6.02 -6.32
C GLU A 28 -18.71 -5.21 -5.80
N ALA A 29 -18.62 -3.92 -6.14
CA ALA A 29 -17.58 -3.04 -5.60
C ALA A 29 -17.74 -2.86 -4.08
N SER A 30 -18.96 -2.70 -3.59
CA SER A 30 -19.26 -2.56 -2.16
C SER A 30 -18.97 -3.83 -1.38
N GLU A 31 -19.31 -4.99 -1.94
CA GLU A 31 -19.02 -6.31 -1.34
C GLU A 31 -17.51 -6.52 -1.21
N LYS A 32 -16.74 -6.17 -2.25
CA LYS A 32 -15.28 -6.28 -2.22
C LYS A 32 -14.61 -5.29 -1.28
N LEU A 33 -15.12 -4.07 -1.16
CA LEU A 33 -14.62 -3.12 -0.15
C LEU A 33 -14.91 -3.61 1.27
N LEU A 34 -16.05 -4.26 1.49
CA LEU A 34 -16.37 -4.88 2.78
C LEU A 34 -15.45 -6.06 3.09
N GLU A 35 -15.12 -6.88 2.08
CA GLU A 35 -14.15 -7.97 2.19
C GLU A 35 -12.77 -7.43 2.59
N MET A 36 -12.31 -6.38 1.92
CA MET A 36 -11.07 -5.68 2.20
C MET A 36 -11.02 -5.10 3.62
N PHE A 37 -12.15 -4.58 4.11
CA PHE A 37 -12.26 -4.11 5.49
C PHE A 37 -12.14 -5.25 6.50
N LYS A 38 -12.77 -6.40 6.21
CA LYS A 38 -12.71 -7.60 7.06
C LYS A 38 -11.33 -8.26 7.07
N SER A 39 -10.60 -8.21 5.95
CA SER A 39 -9.24 -8.75 5.82
C SER A 39 -8.16 -7.82 6.37
N GLN A 40 -8.55 -6.70 6.99
CA GLN A 40 -7.65 -5.68 7.55
C GLN A 40 -6.78 -4.93 6.50
N GLU A 41 -6.97 -5.17 5.22
CA GLU A 41 -6.24 -4.48 4.14
C GLU A 41 -6.67 -3.02 3.96
N PHE A 42 -7.84 -2.64 4.46
CA PHE A 42 -8.42 -1.31 4.24
C PHE A 42 -7.61 -0.19 4.93
N GLY A 43 -7.18 -0.41 6.16
CA GLY A 43 -6.44 0.58 6.95
C GLY A 43 -5.12 1.01 6.29
N PRO A 44 -4.22 0.08 5.94
CA PRO A 44 -2.97 0.39 5.24
C PRO A 44 -3.19 1.13 3.92
N GLN A 45 -4.15 0.71 3.11
CA GLN A 45 -4.45 1.36 1.83
C GLN A 45 -5.01 2.79 2.02
N LEU A 46 -5.83 3.00 3.05
CA LEU A 46 -6.33 4.32 3.41
C LEU A 46 -5.19 5.24 3.86
N ALA A 47 -4.27 4.75 4.69
CA ALA A 47 -3.10 5.51 5.13
C ALA A 47 -2.25 5.98 3.96
N LEU A 48 -1.90 5.09 3.04
CA LEU A 48 -1.15 5.44 1.82
C LEU A 48 -1.90 6.46 0.95
N THR A 49 -3.23 6.36 0.84
CA THR A 49 -4.03 7.35 0.11
C THR A 49 -3.89 8.74 0.73
N ILE A 50 -3.97 8.82 2.05
CA ILE A 50 -3.87 10.09 2.78
C ILE A 50 -2.47 10.68 2.62
N ILE A 51 -1.42 9.87 2.76
CA ILE A 51 -0.02 10.28 2.54
C ILE A 51 0.15 10.87 1.15
N ARG A 52 -0.27 10.13 0.12
CA ARG A 52 -0.22 10.59 -1.27
C ARG A 52 -0.92 11.93 -1.48
N ARG A 53 -2.10 12.12 -0.89
CA ARG A 53 -2.89 13.35 -1.05
C ARG A 53 -2.30 14.55 -0.30
N ARG A 54 -1.47 14.31 0.70
CA ARG A 54 -0.74 15.35 1.44
C ARG A 54 0.58 15.73 0.76
N ALA A 55 1.15 14.84 -0.04
CA ALA A 55 2.31 15.14 -0.85
C ALA A 55 1.88 16.15 -1.93
N ASP A 56 2.08 17.43 -1.66
CA ASP A 56 1.87 18.52 -2.60
C ASP A 56 2.92 18.41 -3.73
N ASP A 57 2.60 17.67 -4.78
CA ASP A 57 3.35 17.73 -6.03
C ASP A 57 2.50 18.44 -7.10
N PRO A 58 2.65 19.77 -7.24
CA PRO A 58 1.90 20.53 -8.24
C PRO A 58 2.28 20.19 -9.69
N VAL A 59 3.39 19.48 -9.89
CA VAL A 59 3.94 19.20 -11.22
C VAL A 59 3.25 18.01 -11.90
N ASN A 60 2.53 17.19 -11.18
CA ASN A 60 1.92 15.97 -11.72
C ASN A 60 0.42 16.05 -11.86
N ALA A 61 0.00 16.51 -13.00
CA ALA A 61 -1.40 16.52 -13.41
C ALA A 61 -1.95 15.13 -13.81
N LEU A 62 -1.54 14.06 -13.11
CA LEU A 62 -2.21 12.77 -13.31
C LEU A 62 -3.68 12.91 -12.92
N PRO A 63 -4.62 12.54 -13.81
CA PRO A 63 -6.05 12.69 -13.55
C PRO A 63 -6.50 12.03 -12.25
N CYS A 64 -5.89 10.90 -11.87
CA CYS A 64 -6.21 10.20 -10.63
C CYS A 64 -5.86 10.99 -9.36
N ASN A 65 -4.91 11.92 -9.39
CA ASN A 65 -4.55 12.73 -8.22
C ASN A 65 -5.73 13.58 -7.70
N LYS A 66 -6.68 13.90 -8.58
CA LYS A 66 -7.89 14.67 -8.25
C LYS A 66 -9.07 13.80 -7.81
N TRP A 67 -8.93 12.48 -7.81
CA TRP A 67 -10.02 11.59 -7.45
C TRP A 67 -10.30 11.60 -5.95
N SER A 68 -11.52 11.18 -5.59
CA SER A 68 -11.87 10.99 -4.18
C SER A 68 -11.06 9.85 -3.53
N ILE A 69 -10.95 9.86 -2.21
CA ILE A 69 -10.31 8.78 -1.44
C ILE A 69 -10.88 7.41 -1.84
N GLY A 70 -12.21 7.31 -1.96
CA GLY A 70 -12.87 6.06 -2.37
C GLY A 70 -12.40 5.58 -3.74
N ASN A 71 -12.22 6.47 -4.72
CA ASN A 71 -11.71 6.09 -6.03
C ASN A 71 -10.23 5.70 -6.01
N HIS A 72 -9.41 6.27 -5.13
CA HIS A 72 -8.04 5.81 -4.92
C HIS A 72 -8.00 4.38 -4.37
N ILE A 73 -8.85 4.07 -3.39
CA ILE A 73 -8.96 2.71 -2.85
C ILE A 73 -9.40 1.73 -3.95
N LEU A 74 -10.37 2.11 -4.77
CA LEU A 74 -10.80 1.30 -5.92
C LEU A 74 -9.67 1.12 -6.95
N MET A 75 -8.87 2.16 -7.20
CA MET A 75 -7.72 2.11 -8.09
C MET A 75 -6.69 1.07 -7.60
N TRP A 76 -6.40 1.03 -6.33
CA TRP A 76 -5.48 0.03 -5.79
C TRP A 76 -6.08 -1.35 -5.76
N PHE A 77 -7.33 -1.46 -5.32
CA PHE A 77 -7.98 -2.75 -5.19
C PHE A 77 -8.21 -3.44 -6.54
N PHE A 78 -8.79 -2.74 -7.51
CA PHE A 78 -9.10 -3.30 -8.83
C PHE A 78 -8.00 -3.10 -9.86
N GLY A 79 -7.37 -1.93 -9.85
CA GLY A 79 -6.33 -1.57 -10.79
C GLY A 79 -4.97 -2.14 -10.42
N ARG A 80 -4.68 -2.33 -9.12
CA ARG A 80 -3.36 -2.70 -8.63
C ARG A 80 -2.27 -1.80 -9.24
N THR A 81 -2.49 -0.50 -9.18
CA THR A 81 -1.67 0.50 -9.85
C THR A 81 -1.58 1.79 -9.04
N ASP A 82 -0.49 2.51 -9.23
CA ASP A 82 -0.25 3.83 -8.65
C ASP A 82 -0.87 4.97 -9.47
N ALA A 83 -1.18 4.71 -10.75
CA ALA A 83 -1.69 5.72 -11.65
C ALA A 83 -2.68 5.15 -12.66
N ALA A 84 -3.82 5.81 -12.79
CA ALA A 84 -4.84 5.43 -13.74
C ALA A 84 -5.54 6.66 -14.34
N ALA A 85 -6.07 6.48 -15.55
CA ALA A 85 -6.86 7.48 -16.23
C ALA A 85 -7.82 6.83 -17.22
N THR A 86 -8.82 7.59 -17.67
CA THR A 86 -9.66 7.18 -18.80
C THR A 86 -8.86 7.11 -20.10
N TYR A 87 -9.37 6.38 -21.08
CA TYR A 87 -8.72 6.30 -22.41
C TYR A 87 -8.42 7.67 -23.01
N ILE A 88 -9.38 8.62 -22.91
CA ILE A 88 -9.22 9.98 -23.45
C ILE A 88 -8.15 10.75 -22.66
N GLN A 89 -8.13 10.62 -21.33
CA GLN A 89 -7.13 11.29 -20.50
C GLN A 89 -5.72 10.77 -20.79
N TRP A 90 -5.54 9.47 -20.99
CA TRP A 90 -4.25 8.91 -21.40
C TRP A 90 -3.82 9.45 -22.77
N LYS A 91 -4.75 9.53 -23.73
CA LYS A 91 -4.46 10.14 -25.03
C LYS A 91 -4.00 11.60 -24.92
N ASN A 92 -4.64 12.38 -24.05
CA ASN A 92 -4.26 13.78 -23.79
C ASN A 92 -2.89 13.91 -23.11
N LEU A 93 -2.44 12.87 -22.43
CA LEU A 93 -1.09 12.76 -21.84
C LEU A 93 -0.09 12.11 -22.82
N ASN A 94 -0.40 12.07 -24.13
CA ASN A 94 0.43 11.44 -25.17
C ASN A 94 0.75 9.96 -24.90
N ARG A 95 -0.16 9.27 -24.19
CA ARG A 95 -0.05 7.83 -23.92
C ARG A 95 -1.17 7.08 -24.62
N ARG A 96 -0.83 5.90 -25.13
CA ARG A 96 -1.77 5.00 -25.81
C ARG A 96 -1.99 3.75 -24.97
N VAL A 97 -3.25 3.45 -24.67
CA VAL A 97 -3.64 2.19 -24.03
C VAL A 97 -3.34 1.02 -24.98
N VAL A 98 -2.68 -0.01 -24.49
CA VAL A 98 -2.31 -1.19 -25.27
C VAL A 98 -3.55 -1.99 -25.69
N LYS A 99 -3.44 -2.74 -26.80
CA LYS A 99 -4.53 -3.61 -27.26
C LYS A 99 -4.80 -4.68 -26.18
N ASN A 100 -6.08 -4.96 -25.92
CA ASN A 100 -6.56 -5.93 -24.92
C ASN A 100 -6.29 -5.52 -23.45
N ALA A 101 -5.88 -4.31 -23.16
CA ALA A 101 -5.84 -3.80 -21.80
C ALA A 101 -7.22 -3.90 -21.14
N LYS A 102 -7.25 -4.34 -19.88
CA LYS A 102 -8.50 -4.46 -19.10
C LYS A 102 -8.73 -3.19 -18.30
N ALA A 103 -9.89 -2.56 -18.54
CA ALA A 103 -10.31 -1.43 -17.71
C ALA A 103 -10.86 -1.91 -16.36
N PHE A 104 -10.71 -1.09 -15.34
CA PHE A 104 -11.41 -1.24 -14.07
C PHE A 104 -12.27 0.01 -13.78
N PRO A 105 -13.31 -0.09 -12.96
CA PRO A 105 -14.22 1.01 -12.70
C PRO A 105 -13.73 1.92 -11.57
N ILE A 106 -13.97 3.22 -11.75
CA ILE A 106 -14.08 4.20 -10.68
C ILE A 106 -15.49 4.80 -10.71
N PHE A 107 -15.90 5.52 -9.67
CA PHE A 107 -17.23 6.12 -9.62
C PHE A 107 -17.17 7.64 -9.73
N SER A 108 -17.93 8.16 -10.69
CA SER A 108 -18.11 9.60 -10.90
C SER A 108 -19.52 10.01 -10.47
N PRO A 109 -19.67 11.12 -9.73
CA PRO A 109 -20.99 11.61 -9.34
C PRO A 109 -21.78 12.06 -10.57
N VAL A 110 -23.07 11.74 -10.58
CA VAL A 110 -24.05 12.32 -11.49
C VAL A 110 -24.68 13.50 -10.79
N ALA A 111 -24.22 14.69 -11.12
CA ALA A 111 -24.65 15.93 -10.49
C ALA A 111 -25.55 16.74 -11.40
N THR A 112 -26.55 17.39 -10.81
CA THR A 112 -27.43 18.35 -11.49
C THR A 112 -27.35 19.68 -10.78
N LYS A 113 -27.19 20.77 -11.52
CA LYS A 113 -27.33 22.12 -10.98
C LYS A 113 -28.82 22.44 -10.81
N VAL A 114 -29.21 22.86 -9.64
CA VAL A 114 -30.57 23.29 -9.31
C VAL A 114 -30.48 24.71 -8.79
N LYS A 115 -31.26 25.60 -9.37
CA LYS A 115 -31.42 26.97 -8.86
C LYS A 115 -32.39 26.96 -7.70
N LYS A 116 -31.99 27.46 -6.54
CA LYS A 116 -32.83 27.64 -5.36
C LYS A 116 -32.96 29.15 -5.09
N LYS A 117 -34.22 29.64 -5.01
CA LYS A 117 -34.44 31.01 -4.53
C LYS A 117 -34.21 31.08 -3.04
N LYS A 118 -33.43 32.04 -2.59
CA LYS A 118 -33.28 32.41 -1.18
C LYS A 118 -34.48 33.25 -0.74
N ASP A 119 -34.67 33.36 0.56
CA ASP A 119 -35.75 34.16 1.15
C ASP A 119 -35.62 35.66 0.84
N ASP A 120 -34.43 36.12 0.45
CA ASP A 120 -34.13 37.47 0.01
C ASP A 120 -34.38 37.73 -1.50
N GLY A 121 -34.91 36.70 -2.22
CA GLY A 121 -35.23 36.77 -3.65
C GLY A 121 -34.06 36.50 -4.59
N THR A 122 -32.83 36.31 -4.08
CA THR A 122 -31.66 35.96 -4.89
C THR A 122 -31.66 34.48 -5.27
N GLU A 123 -31.11 34.14 -6.46
CA GLU A 123 -30.95 32.74 -6.90
C GLU A 123 -29.57 32.21 -6.50
N GLU A 124 -29.53 31.07 -5.85
CA GLU A 124 -28.31 30.32 -5.57
C GLU A 124 -28.29 29.03 -6.38
N GLU A 125 -27.21 28.78 -7.15
CA GLU A 125 -26.99 27.52 -7.82
C GLU A 125 -26.48 26.48 -6.80
N LYS A 126 -27.24 25.41 -6.59
CA LYS A 126 -26.85 24.28 -5.75
C LYS A 126 -26.62 23.04 -6.60
N ILE A 127 -25.48 22.38 -6.38
CA ILE A 127 -25.17 21.10 -7.01
C ILE A 127 -25.80 19.97 -6.18
N ILE A 128 -26.69 19.20 -6.78
CA ILE A 128 -27.28 18.01 -6.14
C ILE A 128 -26.72 16.77 -6.83
N VAL A 129 -26.08 15.90 -6.04
CA VAL A 129 -25.65 14.58 -6.51
C VAL A 129 -26.84 13.63 -6.50
N ARG A 130 -27.22 13.14 -7.66
CA ARG A 130 -28.38 12.23 -7.85
C ARG A 130 -27.99 10.76 -7.87
N GLY A 131 -26.69 10.45 -7.91
CA GLY A 131 -26.16 9.09 -7.92
C GLY A 131 -24.73 9.06 -8.43
N PHE A 132 -24.26 7.87 -8.71
CA PHE A 132 -22.93 7.64 -9.24
C PHE A 132 -23.00 6.76 -10.49
N ARG A 133 -22.08 6.97 -11.42
CA ARG A 133 -21.89 6.13 -12.60
C ARG A 133 -20.48 5.53 -12.58
N ALA A 134 -20.35 4.29 -13.00
CA ALA A 134 -19.06 3.68 -13.24
C ALA A 134 -18.38 4.29 -14.47
N VAL A 135 -17.10 4.61 -14.34
CA VAL A 135 -16.26 5.14 -15.41
C VAL A 135 -15.08 4.20 -15.60
N PRO A 136 -14.89 3.63 -16.81
CA PRO A 136 -13.76 2.75 -17.07
C PRO A 136 -12.45 3.56 -17.14
N VAL A 137 -11.45 3.07 -16.40
CA VAL A 137 -10.09 3.62 -16.40
C VAL A 137 -9.09 2.52 -16.63
N PHE A 138 -7.90 2.88 -17.11
CA PHE A 138 -6.80 1.98 -17.43
C PHE A 138 -5.59 2.35 -16.59
N ARG A 139 -4.80 1.35 -16.23
CA ARG A 139 -3.56 1.49 -15.48
C ARG A 139 -2.48 2.14 -16.36
N ILE A 140 -1.52 2.79 -15.74
CA ILE A 140 -0.35 3.32 -16.43
C ILE A 140 0.48 2.19 -17.07
N GLU A 141 0.57 1.04 -16.41
CA GLU A 141 1.31 -0.14 -16.88
C GLU A 141 0.71 -0.73 -18.17
N ASP A 142 -0.57 -0.48 -18.42
CA ASP A 142 -1.28 -0.88 -19.63
C ASP A 142 -1.23 0.22 -20.72
N THR A 143 -0.29 1.16 -20.63
CA THR A 143 -0.12 2.23 -21.61
C THR A 143 1.30 2.31 -22.16
N ILE A 144 1.42 2.77 -23.42
CA ILE A 144 2.69 3.08 -24.07
C ILE A 144 2.74 4.58 -24.31
N GLY A 145 3.85 5.22 -23.98
CA GLY A 145 4.09 6.65 -24.18
C GLY A 145 5.55 6.98 -23.93
N VAL A 146 5.91 8.26 -24.03
CA VAL A 146 7.26 8.71 -23.75
C VAL A 146 7.59 8.38 -22.27
N ALA A 147 8.68 7.63 -22.06
CA ALA A 147 9.14 7.31 -20.71
C ALA A 147 9.72 8.57 -20.07
N GLY A 148 9.42 8.78 -18.79
CA GLY A 148 10.05 9.82 -17.98
C GLY A 148 9.20 11.06 -17.67
N ASP A 149 8.07 11.28 -18.37
CA ASP A 149 7.29 12.50 -18.19
C ASP A 149 6.25 12.46 -17.05
N LEU A 150 6.00 11.27 -16.50
CA LEU A 150 5.02 11.11 -15.43
C LEU A 150 5.73 10.71 -14.13
N LYS A 151 5.89 11.67 -13.23
CA LYS A 151 6.32 11.38 -11.86
C LYS A 151 5.17 10.75 -11.10
N ILE A 152 5.36 9.54 -10.59
CA ILE A 152 4.43 8.92 -9.65
C ILE A 152 4.68 9.55 -8.28
N PRO A 153 3.63 9.96 -7.54
CA PRO A 153 3.80 10.54 -6.23
C PRO A 153 4.58 9.62 -5.28
N ASP A 154 5.47 10.18 -4.49
CA ASP A 154 6.13 9.47 -3.41
C ASP A 154 5.12 9.19 -2.29
N TYR A 155 5.11 7.95 -1.81
CA TYR A 155 4.27 7.50 -0.71
C TYR A 155 5.04 7.46 0.62
N LYS A 156 6.18 8.11 0.70
CA LYS A 156 6.96 8.18 1.93
C LYS A 156 6.09 8.64 3.10
N PRO A 157 6.16 7.94 4.25
CA PRO A 157 5.48 8.41 5.44
C PRO A 157 6.05 9.76 5.90
N PRO A 158 5.27 10.57 6.63
CA PRO A 158 5.75 11.87 7.15
C PRO A 158 6.92 11.70 8.13
N GLU A 159 6.97 10.56 8.81
CA GLU A 159 8.05 10.17 9.72
C GLU A 159 8.60 8.80 9.29
N MET A 160 9.91 8.68 9.24
CA MET A 160 10.56 7.40 8.94
C MET A 160 10.36 6.43 10.11
N PRO A 161 10.23 5.13 9.84
CA PRO A 161 10.09 4.15 10.90
C PRO A 161 11.36 4.09 11.76
N PRO A 162 11.25 3.60 13.01
CA PRO A 162 12.40 3.38 13.87
C PRO A 162 13.45 2.52 13.16
N LEU A 163 14.73 2.78 13.47
CA LEU A 163 15.88 2.08 12.87
C LEU A 163 16.02 2.25 11.34
N TYR A 164 15.29 3.21 10.74
CA TYR A 164 15.39 3.47 9.29
C TYR A 164 16.83 3.78 8.85
N LYS A 165 17.60 4.47 9.70
CA LYS A 165 19.00 4.78 9.42
C LYS A 165 19.88 3.54 9.25
N ALA A 166 19.50 2.40 9.83
CA ALA A 166 20.20 1.13 9.59
C ALA A 166 20.08 0.72 8.12
N SER A 167 18.91 0.90 7.50
CA SER A 167 18.75 0.60 6.07
C SER A 167 19.62 1.49 5.19
N GLU A 168 19.73 2.78 5.50
CA GLU A 168 20.60 3.71 4.77
C GLU A 168 22.06 3.31 4.90
N LYS A 169 22.53 3.00 6.12
CA LYS A 169 23.90 2.55 6.40
C LYS A 169 24.26 1.26 5.67
N LEU A 170 23.30 0.33 5.57
CA LEU A 170 23.46 -0.97 4.90
C LEU A 170 23.19 -0.92 3.38
N GLY A 171 22.92 0.28 2.83
CA GLY A 171 22.65 0.47 1.41
C GLY A 171 21.36 -0.18 0.93
N ILE A 172 20.40 -0.39 1.84
CA ILE A 172 19.08 -0.94 1.54
C ILE A 172 18.18 0.20 1.07
N ARG A 173 17.65 0.10 -0.15
CA ARG A 173 16.71 1.08 -0.69
C ARG A 173 15.29 0.77 -0.22
N VAL A 174 14.57 1.76 0.28
CA VAL A 174 13.21 1.59 0.79
C VAL A 174 12.21 2.39 -0.04
N TYR A 175 11.16 1.72 -0.49
CA TYR A 175 10.09 2.30 -1.28
C TYR A 175 8.74 2.09 -0.62
N TRP A 176 7.89 3.11 -0.63
CA TRP A 176 6.49 3.00 -0.24
C TRP A 176 5.61 3.12 -1.47
N LYS A 177 4.81 2.10 -1.73
CA LYS A 177 3.85 2.10 -2.84
C LYS A 177 2.76 1.03 -2.63
N PRO A 178 1.56 1.24 -3.18
CA PRO A 178 0.53 0.21 -3.18
C PRO A 178 1.02 -1.05 -3.88
N MET A 179 0.75 -2.22 -3.30
CA MET A 179 1.17 -3.48 -3.88
C MET A 179 0.00 -4.24 -4.51
N SER A 180 0.34 -5.06 -5.50
CA SER A 180 -0.63 -5.84 -6.28
C SER A 180 -1.03 -7.17 -5.62
N ARG A 181 -0.43 -7.53 -4.49
CA ARG A 181 -0.64 -8.79 -3.77
C ARG A 181 -1.08 -8.52 -2.34
N ALA A 182 -1.60 -9.54 -1.68
CA ALA A 182 -1.99 -9.49 -0.27
C ALA A 182 -0.80 -9.38 0.72
N ALA A 183 0.39 -9.06 0.24
CA ALA A 183 1.55 -8.79 1.07
C ALA A 183 1.64 -7.29 1.40
N TYR A 184 1.97 -6.96 2.61
CA TYR A 184 2.15 -5.58 3.07
C TYR A 184 3.58 -5.06 2.86
N GLY A 185 4.53 -5.96 2.64
CA GLY A 185 5.93 -5.70 2.36
C GLY A 185 6.57 -6.81 1.54
N TYR A 186 7.73 -6.55 0.98
CA TYR A 186 8.67 -7.56 0.50
C TYR A 186 10.07 -6.98 0.36
N TYR A 187 11.07 -7.80 0.68
CA TYR A 187 12.47 -7.56 0.34
C TYR A 187 12.81 -8.20 -1.00
N ARG A 188 13.68 -7.53 -1.77
CA ARG A 188 14.21 -8.04 -3.04
C ARG A 188 15.73 -8.08 -3.01
N PRO A 189 16.35 -9.27 -2.92
CA PRO A 189 17.81 -9.42 -2.88
C PRO A 189 18.51 -8.82 -4.11
N GLY A 190 17.98 -9.04 -5.31
CA GLY A 190 18.62 -8.66 -6.57
C GLY A 190 18.94 -7.18 -6.73
N ASP A 191 18.22 -6.30 -6.06
CA ASP A 191 18.45 -4.86 -6.07
C ASP A 191 18.59 -4.25 -4.66
N ASN A 192 18.72 -5.09 -3.65
CA ASN A 192 18.81 -4.73 -2.23
C ASN A 192 17.76 -3.68 -1.84
N SER A 193 16.49 -4.02 -2.04
CA SER A 193 15.40 -3.10 -1.79
C SER A 193 14.24 -3.69 -1.02
N ILE A 194 13.67 -2.88 -0.13
CA ILE A 194 12.43 -3.15 0.58
C ILE A 194 11.32 -2.33 -0.09
N THR A 195 10.18 -2.95 -0.34
CA THR A 195 8.98 -2.25 -0.78
C THR A 195 7.87 -2.47 0.23
N LEU A 196 7.26 -1.40 0.70
CA LEU A 196 6.19 -1.41 1.70
C LEU A 196 4.89 -0.86 1.11
N SER A 197 3.77 -1.49 1.43
CA SER A 197 2.41 -0.98 1.18
C SER A 197 1.68 -0.62 2.48
N SER A 198 2.43 -0.56 3.56
CA SER A 198 1.96 -0.27 4.91
C SER A 198 2.92 0.67 5.62
N THR A 199 2.43 1.40 6.61
CA THR A 199 3.23 2.15 7.58
C THR A 199 3.36 1.39 8.90
N ASP A 200 2.96 0.12 8.93
CA ASP A 200 3.05 -0.74 10.09
C ASP A 200 4.51 -1.12 10.37
N TYR A 201 4.96 -0.87 11.57
CA TYR A 201 6.35 -1.13 11.99
C TYR A 201 6.69 -2.61 12.04
N VAL A 202 5.71 -3.48 12.30
CA VAL A 202 5.93 -4.93 12.24
C VAL A 202 6.34 -5.35 10.84
N VAL A 203 5.62 -4.88 9.82
CA VAL A 203 5.95 -5.14 8.41
C VAL A 203 7.33 -4.58 8.07
N TRP A 204 7.63 -3.37 8.53
CA TRP A 204 8.94 -2.76 8.34
C TRP A 204 10.07 -3.61 8.94
N PHE A 205 9.94 -4.02 10.20
CA PHE A 205 10.97 -4.82 10.87
C PHE A 205 11.12 -6.22 10.26
N HIS A 206 10.03 -6.83 9.82
CA HIS A 206 10.05 -8.10 9.12
C HIS A 206 10.86 -8.01 7.82
N GLU A 207 10.60 -7.03 6.97
CA GLU A 207 11.33 -6.85 5.72
C GLU A 207 12.79 -6.40 5.94
N LEU A 208 13.03 -5.59 6.96
CA LEU A 208 14.39 -5.22 7.36
C LEU A 208 15.18 -6.44 7.84
N ALA A 209 14.55 -7.35 8.57
CA ALA A 209 15.19 -8.59 9.00
C ALA A 209 15.61 -9.45 7.81
N HIS A 210 14.74 -9.63 6.80
CA HIS A 210 15.11 -10.33 5.57
C HIS A 210 16.31 -9.68 4.88
N ALA A 211 16.30 -8.35 4.74
CA ALA A 211 17.37 -7.62 4.07
C ALA A 211 18.71 -7.76 4.80
N VAL A 212 18.69 -7.73 6.13
CA VAL A 212 19.91 -7.89 6.93
C VAL A 212 20.35 -9.36 6.96
N ARG A 213 19.42 -10.29 7.06
CA ARG A 213 19.70 -11.74 7.04
C ARG A 213 20.42 -12.17 5.76
N GLU A 214 20.02 -11.63 4.61
CA GLU A 214 20.69 -11.87 3.32
C GLU A 214 22.18 -11.51 3.36
N THR A 215 22.58 -10.54 4.16
CA THR A 215 24.00 -10.17 4.32
C THR A 215 24.79 -11.09 5.26
N LEU A 216 24.10 -11.94 6.03
CA LEU A 216 24.70 -12.83 7.04
C LEU A 216 24.63 -14.31 6.64
N ALA A 217 23.68 -14.66 5.78
CA ALA A 217 23.36 -16.05 5.50
C ALA A 217 24.14 -16.63 4.33
N ASP A 218 24.30 -17.94 4.39
CA ASP A 218 24.52 -18.77 3.20
C ASP A 218 23.18 -18.87 2.45
N THR A 219 23.17 -18.51 1.17
CA THR A 219 21.97 -18.31 0.31
C THR A 219 21.15 -19.58 0.04
N ASN A 220 21.46 -20.72 0.66
CA ASN A 220 20.76 -21.99 0.54
C ASN A 220 19.83 -22.31 1.71
N ALA A 221 19.44 -21.32 2.49
CA ALA A 221 18.58 -21.54 3.65
C ALA A 221 17.14 -21.94 3.27
N ASP A 222 16.49 -22.75 4.12
CA ASP A 222 15.09 -23.10 3.97
C ASP A 222 14.20 -21.86 4.04
N PRO A 223 13.38 -21.56 3.03
CA PRO A 223 12.52 -20.36 3.02
C PRO A 223 11.60 -20.26 4.25
N GLY A 224 11.08 -21.40 4.74
CA GLY A 224 10.25 -21.40 5.96
C GLY A 224 11.04 -21.00 7.20
N ARG A 225 12.31 -21.38 7.31
CA ARG A 225 13.20 -20.97 8.38
C ARG A 225 13.47 -19.46 8.33
N GLU A 226 13.70 -18.90 7.15
CA GLU A 226 13.96 -17.46 6.98
C GLU A 226 12.75 -16.62 7.37
N GLU A 227 11.53 -17.05 7.07
CA GLU A 227 10.29 -16.40 7.52
C GLU A 227 10.17 -16.42 9.05
N ILE A 228 10.54 -17.54 9.72
CA ILE A 228 10.51 -17.65 11.17
C ILE A 228 11.53 -16.73 11.83
N ILE A 229 12.73 -16.59 11.23
CA ILE A 229 13.76 -15.66 11.69
C ILE A 229 13.25 -14.22 11.57
N ALA A 230 12.71 -13.84 10.41
CA ALA A 230 12.23 -12.49 10.15
C ALA A 230 11.09 -12.09 11.10
N GLU A 231 10.13 -12.97 11.30
CA GLU A 231 8.97 -12.74 12.19
C GLU A 231 9.39 -12.64 13.66
N THR A 232 10.31 -13.53 14.09
CA THR A 232 10.83 -13.49 15.47
C THR A 232 11.65 -12.20 15.68
N THR A 233 12.47 -11.80 14.71
CA THR A 233 13.21 -10.55 14.75
C THR A 233 12.28 -9.34 14.84
N ALA A 234 11.21 -9.30 14.03
CA ALA A 234 10.22 -8.23 14.09
C ALA A 234 9.58 -8.11 15.47
N SER A 235 9.21 -9.25 16.08
CA SER A 235 8.65 -9.30 17.44
C SER A 235 9.63 -8.75 18.50
N VAL A 236 10.92 -9.10 18.39
CA VAL A 236 11.97 -8.58 19.28
C VAL A 236 12.14 -7.08 19.14
N LEU A 237 12.19 -6.58 17.88
CA LEU A 237 12.35 -5.14 17.62
C LEU A 237 11.12 -4.34 18.06
N MET A 238 9.91 -4.86 17.91
CA MET A 238 8.70 -4.24 18.45
C MET A 238 8.76 -4.08 19.94
N GLU A 239 9.17 -5.14 20.66
CA GLU A 239 9.38 -5.08 22.10
C GLU A 239 10.44 -4.05 22.50
N MET A 240 11.61 -4.07 21.83
CA MET A 240 12.72 -3.17 22.14
C MET A 240 12.41 -1.71 21.88
N GLN A 241 11.64 -1.40 20.83
CA GLN A 241 11.35 -0.02 20.43
C GLN A 241 10.14 0.58 21.13
N PHE A 242 9.15 -0.25 21.50
CA PHE A 242 7.86 0.23 21.96
C PHE A 242 7.39 -0.41 23.27
N GLY A 243 8.04 -1.49 23.75
CA GLY A 243 7.50 -2.30 24.85
C GLY A 243 6.15 -2.94 24.50
N ASP A 244 5.90 -3.19 23.21
CA ASP A 244 4.59 -3.67 22.73
C ASP A 244 4.60 -5.20 22.59
N HIS A 245 3.80 -5.85 23.46
CA HIS A 245 3.59 -7.29 23.45
C HIS A 245 2.36 -7.74 22.66
N SER A 246 1.56 -6.82 22.17
CA SER A 246 0.27 -7.13 21.52
C SER A 246 0.41 -7.95 20.25
N TYR A 247 1.57 -7.85 19.62
CA TYR A 247 1.88 -8.56 18.38
C TYR A 247 2.26 -10.03 18.58
N GLN A 248 2.65 -10.46 19.76
CA GLN A 248 3.21 -11.81 20.00
C GLN A 248 2.26 -12.95 19.61
N GLN A 249 0.96 -12.79 19.83
CA GLN A 249 -0.01 -13.80 19.42
C GLN A 249 -0.11 -13.93 17.90
N GLN A 250 -0.04 -12.83 17.18
CA GLN A 250 -0.07 -12.82 15.71
C GLN A 250 1.21 -13.44 15.15
N ALA A 251 2.36 -13.09 15.71
CA ALA A 251 3.65 -13.68 15.37
C ALA A 251 3.65 -15.22 15.58
N TYR A 252 3.11 -15.70 16.69
CA TYR A 252 2.97 -17.12 16.92
C TYR A 252 2.13 -17.83 15.84
N GLU A 253 0.96 -17.29 15.50
CA GLU A 253 0.11 -17.88 14.46
C GLU A 253 0.77 -17.81 13.07
N PHE A 254 1.51 -16.74 12.77
CA PHE A 254 2.27 -16.62 11.54
C PHE A 254 3.37 -17.69 11.47
N ILE A 255 4.24 -17.76 12.48
CA ILE A 255 5.34 -18.74 12.56
C ILE A 255 4.81 -20.17 12.44
N LYS A 256 3.71 -20.47 13.10
CA LYS A 256 3.05 -21.76 13.06
C LYS A 256 2.70 -22.21 11.63
N ASN A 257 2.38 -21.27 10.72
CA ASN A 257 2.08 -21.61 9.34
C ASN A 257 3.28 -22.17 8.58
N TYR A 258 4.49 -21.80 8.97
CA TYR A 258 5.74 -22.28 8.38
C TYR A 258 6.31 -23.53 9.06
N CYS A 259 5.74 -23.95 10.19
CA CYS A 259 6.15 -25.18 10.84
C CYS A 259 5.49 -26.41 10.19
N SER A 260 6.22 -27.50 10.02
CA SER A 260 5.71 -28.77 9.50
C SER A 260 4.71 -29.44 10.44
N ASP A 261 4.91 -29.28 11.74
CA ASP A 261 4.00 -29.69 12.82
C ASP A 261 3.48 -28.43 13.54
N LYS A 262 2.16 -28.37 13.74
CA LYS A 262 1.46 -27.24 14.32
C LYS A 262 1.32 -27.33 15.85
N SER A 263 1.89 -28.36 16.48
CA SER A 263 1.87 -28.47 17.93
C SER A 263 2.66 -27.33 18.59
N PRO A 264 2.20 -26.80 19.71
CA PRO A 264 2.91 -25.72 20.44
C PRO A 264 4.35 -26.05 20.74
N GLU A 265 4.61 -27.31 21.11
CA GLU A 265 5.96 -27.82 21.45
C GLU A 265 6.88 -27.79 20.23
N PHE A 266 6.38 -28.18 19.06
CA PHE A 266 7.16 -28.14 17.82
C PHE A 266 7.43 -26.69 17.37
N VAL A 267 6.42 -25.82 17.41
CA VAL A 267 6.58 -24.41 17.10
C VAL A 267 7.63 -23.77 17.99
N MET A 268 7.54 -23.99 19.32
CA MET A 268 8.53 -23.46 20.26
C MET A 268 9.93 -24.01 20.00
N LYS A 269 10.06 -25.30 19.74
CA LYS A 269 11.36 -25.91 19.40
C LYS A 269 11.95 -25.28 18.14
N THR A 270 11.13 -24.97 17.15
CA THR A 270 11.55 -24.35 15.91
C THR A 270 12.03 -22.91 16.16
N VAL A 271 11.28 -22.13 16.95
CA VAL A 271 11.69 -20.78 17.37
C VAL A 271 13.02 -20.83 18.12
N MET A 272 13.16 -21.72 19.11
CA MET A 272 14.42 -21.89 19.85
C MET A 272 15.60 -22.22 18.93
N GLY A 273 15.35 -22.95 17.85
CA GLY A 273 16.37 -23.32 16.86
C GLY A 273 16.86 -22.17 15.98
N VAL A 274 16.22 -21.02 16.00
CA VAL A 274 16.60 -19.83 15.23
C VAL A 274 17.09 -18.65 16.07
N LEU A 275 17.05 -18.74 17.40
CA LEU A 275 17.36 -17.61 18.29
C LEU A 275 18.75 -17.01 18.09
N LYS A 276 19.74 -17.83 17.74
CA LYS A 276 21.07 -17.35 17.44
C LYS A 276 21.08 -16.47 16.17
N ASP A 277 20.40 -16.90 15.14
CA ASP A 277 20.28 -16.11 13.89
C ASP A 277 19.50 -14.81 14.14
N VAL A 278 18.45 -14.87 14.97
CA VAL A 278 17.68 -13.68 15.38
C VAL A 278 18.59 -12.69 16.12
N GLU A 279 19.39 -13.16 17.07
CA GLU A 279 20.35 -12.32 17.81
C GLU A 279 21.35 -11.65 16.87
N GLU A 280 21.92 -12.40 15.92
CA GLU A 280 22.85 -11.85 14.92
C GLU A 280 22.23 -10.78 14.05
N VAL A 281 20.98 -10.98 13.60
CA VAL A 281 20.22 -10.00 12.78
C VAL A 281 19.91 -8.75 13.59
N VAL A 282 19.38 -8.90 14.80
CA VAL A 282 19.04 -7.78 15.70
C VAL A 282 20.29 -6.94 15.99
N ASN A 283 21.39 -7.58 16.40
CA ASN A 283 22.64 -6.87 16.69
C ASN A 283 23.11 -6.08 15.48
N LYS A 284 23.14 -6.68 14.29
CA LYS A 284 23.57 -5.99 13.07
C LYS A 284 22.69 -4.79 12.70
N ILE A 285 21.36 -4.88 12.93
CA ILE A 285 20.45 -3.75 12.74
C ILE A 285 20.79 -2.61 13.72
N LEU A 286 20.97 -2.94 15.00
CA LEU A 286 21.25 -1.95 16.04
C LEU A 286 22.62 -1.30 15.84
N ASP A 287 23.64 -2.07 15.52
CA ASP A 287 24.98 -1.56 15.23
C ASP A 287 24.97 -0.59 14.05
N ALA A 288 24.32 -0.96 12.94
CA ALA A 288 24.20 -0.09 11.78
C ALA A 288 23.42 1.21 12.09
N ALA A 289 22.39 1.14 12.94
CA ALA A 289 21.64 2.32 13.36
C ALA A 289 22.50 3.25 14.25
N ASN A 290 23.27 2.70 15.17
CA ASN A 290 24.17 3.45 16.06
C ASN A 290 25.28 4.12 15.28
N GLU A 291 25.98 3.41 14.40
CA GLU A 291 27.01 3.97 13.53
C GLU A 291 26.50 5.11 12.65
N ALA A 292 25.27 4.99 12.14
CA ALA A 292 24.64 6.05 11.36
C ALA A 292 24.33 7.30 12.22
N ALA A 293 23.95 7.11 13.49
CA ALA A 293 23.70 8.18 14.43
C ALA A 293 25.00 8.93 14.79
N GLU A 294 26.09 8.22 15.08
CA GLU A 294 27.41 8.79 15.39
C GLU A 294 27.94 9.62 14.23
N SER A 295 27.87 9.10 13.01
CA SER A 295 28.31 9.82 11.80
C SER A 295 27.53 11.13 11.59
N THR A 296 26.28 11.20 12.00
CA THR A 296 25.44 12.41 11.91
C THR A 296 25.86 13.46 12.93
N VAL A 297 26.25 13.04 14.15
CA VAL A 297 26.70 13.93 15.23
C VAL A 297 28.08 14.52 14.90
N GLU A 298 29.01 13.71 14.37
CA GLU A 298 30.32 14.19 13.95
C GLU A 298 30.23 15.23 12.83
N GLN A 299 29.35 15.01 11.84
CA GLN A 299 29.14 15.99 10.77
C GLN A 299 28.53 17.31 11.30
N ALA A 300 27.60 17.23 12.26
CA ALA A 300 27.00 18.41 12.86
C ALA A 300 27.96 19.21 13.76
N ALA A 301 28.98 18.56 14.31
CA ALA A 301 30.02 19.20 15.14
C ALA A 301 31.10 19.92 14.32
N LEU A 302 31.16 19.74 13.00
CA LEU A 302 32.09 20.36 12.09
C LEU A 302 31.60 21.69 11.47
N PHE A 303 30.37 22.09 11.78
CA PHE A 303 29.73 23.34 11.36
C PHE A 303 29.32 24.17 12.58
#